data_f754fbdf6fb8cbc2469bb69298932f99
#
_entry.id   f754fbdf6fb8cbc2469bb69298932f99
#
_cell.length_a   1.000
_cell.length_b   1.000
_cell.length_c   1.000
_cell.angle_alpha   90.00
_cell.angle_beta   90.00
_cell.angle_gamma   90.00
#
_symmetry.space_group_name_H-M   'P 1'
#
loop_
_entity.id
_entity.type
_entity.pdbx_description
1 polymer ?
#
loop_
_entity_poly.entity_id
_entity_poly.type
_entity_poly.pdbx_seq_one_letter_code
_entity_poly.pdbx_strand_id
1 'polypeptide(L)'
;MSTPFASAIARYWADHPDFLTEAKATASQLLATNVDSTTTTEAYPTLLPLRATLFDMDGVLFDSMPAHAKSWAQVCREFGFDVDETEIYMNEGRTAFTTLNVFTQRQYGRDTTPEEVEKVYQRKCEVFNTFPSAPKMQGAQELLDQIVADHLTRVVVTGSGQASLLERITRHYPNIFDTNRIVSSLDVKHGKPDPEPYLMGLEKAGVQPWEAIVVENAPLGVRAGVAAGIFTIAVNTGPLPESALLDEGANLLFPSMQAFAETWPQLRNFFALTK
;
A
#
# COMPACT_ATOMS: atom_id res chain seq x y z
N MET A 1 12.66 9.01 -26.59
CA MET A 1 11.38 8.41 -26.11
C MET A 1 11.42 8.44 -24.59
N SER A 2 10.39 9.01 -23.95
CA SER A 2 10.31 8.97 -22.49
C SER A 2 10.11 7.54 -22.02
N THR A 3 10.81 7.12 -20.97
CA THR A 3 10.58 5.82 -20.35
C THR A 3 9.16 5.82 -19.71
N PRO A 4 8.52 4.66 -19.50
CA PRO A 4 7.24 4.58 -18.79
C PRO A 4 7.26 5.30 -17.43
N PHE A 5 8.40 5.27 -16.74
CA PHE A 5 8.60 5.92 -15.44
C PHE A 5 8.59 7.45 -15.54
N ALA A 6 9.32 8.02 -16.50
CA ALA A 6 9.30 9.47 -16.75
C ALA A 6 7.88 9.97 -17.06
N SER A 7 7.14 9.20 -17.88
CA SER A 7 5.76 9.54 -18.20
C SER A 7 4.82 9.47 -17.00
N ALA A 8 5.00 8.47 -16.10
CA ALA A 8 4.21 8.34 -14.88
C ALA A 8 4.45 9.52 -13.93
N ILE A 9 5.71 9.89 -13.71
CA ILE A 9 6.09 11.02 -12.86
C ILE A 9 5.59 12.35 -13.45
N ALA A 10 5.68 12.51 -14.78
CA ALA A 10 5.16 13.71 -15.43
C ALA A 10 3.64 13.85 -15.28
N ARG A 11 2.87 12.74 -15.36
CA ARG A 11 1.43 12.74 -15.08
C ARG A 11 1.16 13.11 -13.62
N TYR A 12 1.87 12.47 -12.68
CA TYR A 12 1.70 12.77 -11.26
C TYR A 12 1.88 14.27 -10.97
N TRP A 13 2.92 14.91 -11.53
CA TRP A 13 3.12 16.35 -11.37
C TRP A 13 2.05 17.21 -12.07
N ALA A 14 1.51 16.74 -13.18
CA ALA A 14 0.42 17.43 -13.87
C ALA A 14 -0.89 17.39 -13.03
N ASP A 15 -1.10 16.29 -12.31
CA ASP A 15 -2.27 16.11 -11.43
C ASP A 15 -2.10 16.85 -10.08
N HIS A 16 -0.86 17.19 -9.68
CA HIS A 16 -0.54 17.84 -8.40
C HIS A 16 0.32 19.10 -8.59
N PRO A 17 -0.12 20.12 -9.33
CA PRO A 17 0.66 21.32 -9.62
C PRO A 17 1.04 22.11 -8.35
N ASP A 18 0.19 22.06 -7.31
CA ASP A 18 0.41 22.77 -6.05
C ASP A 18 1.62 22.21 -5.26
N PHE A 19 1.95 20.93 -5.44
CA PHE A 19 3.12 20.33 -4.78
C PHE A 19 4.44 20.70 -5.44
N LEU A 20 4.42 21.11 -6.71
CA LEU A 20 5.62 21.16 -7.55
C LEU A 20 6.68 22.15 -7.04
N THR A 21 6.28 23.26 -6.45
CA THR A 21 7.22 24.28 -5.94
C THR A 21 8.00 23.77 -4.73
N GLU A 22 7.31 23.20 -3.76
CA GLU A 22 7.92 22.68 -2.54
C GLU A 22 8.72 21.40 -2.82
N ALA A 23 8.21 20.54 -3.69
CA ALA A 23 8.91 19.34 -4.13
C ALA A 23 10.24 19.65 -4.83
N LYS A 24 10.29 20.69 -5.65
CA LYS A 24 11.54 21.18 -6.27
C LYS A 24 12.55 21.66 -5.22
N ALA A 25 12.08 22.38 -4.19
CA ALA A 25 12.94 22.83 -3.11
C ALA A 25 13.52 21.64 -2.34
N THR A 26 12.68 20.65 -2.00
CA THR A 26 13.11 19.43 -1.31
C THR A 26 14.10 18.63 -2.17
N ALA A 27 13.80 18.41 -3.46
CA ALA A 27 14.71 17.70 -4.36
C ALA A 27 16.08 18.40 -4.44
N SER A 28 16.09 19.75 -4.51
CA SER A 28 17.33 20.54 -4.51
C SER A 28 18.15 20.33 -3.23
N GLN A 29 17.49 20.28 -2.08
CA GLN A 29 18.15 20.02 -0.79
C GLN A 29 18.74 18.62 -0.74
N LEU A 30 17.99 17.61 -1.16
CA LEU A 30 18.45 16.22 -1.17
C LEU A 30 19.66 16.02 -2.10
N LEU A 31 19.64 16.64 -3.26
CA LEU A 31 20.75 16.58 -4.23
C LEU A 31 21.98 17.41 -3.79
N ALA A 32 21.78 18.51 -3.10
CA ALA A 32 22.89 19.33 -2.60
C ALA A 32 23.73 18.62 -1.51
N THR A 33 23.15 17.64 -0.81
CA THR A 33 23.90 16.77 0.12
C THR A 33 24.80 15.76 -0.61
N ASN A 34 24.64 15.63 -1.93
CA ASN A 34 25.40 14.72 -2.79
C ASN A 34 26.48 15.52 -3.56
N VAL A 35 27.69 15.63 -3.01
CA VAL A 35 28.79 16.48 -3.50
C VAL A 35 29.28 16.16 -4.95
N ASP A 36 28.86 15.04 -5.54
CA ASP A 36 29.30 14.59 -6.88
C ASP A 36 28.24 14.71 -8.00
N SER A 37 27.09 15.36 -7.74
CA SER A 37 26.06 15.38 -8.78
C SER A 37 26.25 16.53 -9.77
N THR A 38 26.66 16.20 -10.98
CA THR A 38 26.55 17.06 -12.19
C THR A 38 25.09 17.20 -12.68
N THR A 39 24.12 16.82 -11.86
CA THR A 39 22.70 16.90 -12.18
C THR A 39 22.26 18.35 -12.16
N THR A 40 22.03 18.93 -13.33
CA THR A 40 21.62 20.31 -13.50
C THR A 40 20.17 20.53 -13.05
N THR A 41 19.85 21.74 -12.61
CA THR A 41 18.51 22.20 -12.19
C THR A 41 17.40 22.00 -13.23
N GLU A 42 17.72 21.70 -14.49
CA GLU A 42 16.76 21.41 -15.56
C GLU A 42 16.10 20.01 -15.46
N ALA A 43 16.66 19.09 -14.66
CA ALA A 43 16.12 17.74 -14.47
C ALA A 43 14.95 17.64 -13.45
N TYR A 44 14.66 18.70 -12.71
CA TYR A 44 13.72 18.71 -11.58
C TYR A 44 12.24 18.38 -11.89
N PRO A 45 11.66 18.68 -13.06
CA PRO A 45 10.27 18.28 -13.31
C PRO A 45 10.09 16.77 -13.46
N THR A 46 11.19 15.99 -13.53
CA THR A 46 11.16 14.54 -13.76
C THR A 46 11.53 13.70 -12.54
N LEU A 47 11.96 14.32 -11.42
CA LEU A 47 12.35 13.59 -10.22
C LEU A 47 11.32 13.75 -9.10
N LEU A 48 11.08 12.65 -8.35
CA LEU A 48 10.38 12.69 -7.07
C LEU A 48 11.41 12.78 -5.93
N PRO A 49 11.27 13.73 -4.98
CA PRO A 49 12.15 13.80 -3.81
C PRO A 49 11.76 12.72 -2.81
N LEU A 50 12.20 11.47 -3.03
CA LEU A 50 11.75 10.32 -2.27
C LEU A 50 12.49 10.18 -0.94
N ARG A 51 11.73 10.10 0.16
CA ARG A 51 12.20 9.93 1.54
C ARG A 51 11.53 8.76 2.27
N ALA A 52 10.34 8.35 1.83
CA ALA A 52 9.60 7.27 2.48
C ALA A 52 8.90 6.34 1.49
N THR A 53 8.72 5.09 1.93
CA THR A 53 7.89 4.09 1.26
C THR A 53 6.84 3.57 2.24
N LEU A 54 5.58 3.63 1.83
CA LEU A 54 4.42 3.18 2.61
C LEU A 54 3.91 1.89 1.96
N PHE A 55 4.00 0.79 2.71
CA PHE A 55 3.62 -0.54 2.21
C PHE A 55 2.28 -0.97 2.78
N ASP A 56 1.37 -1.42 1.94
CA ASP A 56 0.38 -2.36 2.42
C ASP A 56 1.04 -3.66 2.88
N MET A 57 0.31 -4.49 3.60
CA MET A 57 0.85 -5.70 4.19
C MET A 57 0.40 -6.97 3.46
N ASP A 58 -0.91 -7.17 3.36
CA ASP A 58 -1.51 -8.42 2.89
C ASP A 58 -1.58 -8.42 1.36
N GLY A 59 -0.81 -9.30 0.70
CA GLY A 59 -0.63 -9.27 -0.75
C GLY A 59 0.56 -8.42 -1.23
N VAL A 60 1.21 -7.66 -0.34
CA VAL A 60 2.42 -6.87 -0.64
C VAL A 60 3.64 -7.41 0.11
N LEU A 61 3.58 -7.45 1.43
CA LEU A 61 4.67 -8.00 2.26
C LEU A 61 4.51 -9.50 2.50
N PHE A 62 3.26 -9.98 2.57
CA PHE A 62 2.94 -11.38 2.80
C PHE A 62 1.97 -11.91 1.74
N ASP A 63 2.18 -13.14 1.31
CA ASP A 63 1.25 -13.88 0.45
C ASP A 63 0.10 -14.46 1.30
N SER A 64 -0.69 -13.56 1.89
CA SER A 64 -1.78 -13.87 2.84
C SER A 64 -3.17 -13.81 2.20
N MET A 65 -3.30 -13.14 1.06
CA MET A 65 -4.60 -12.91 0.43
C MET A 65 -5.37 -14.18 0.07
N PRO A 66 -4.74 -15.28 -0.39
CA PRO A 66 -5.48 -16.52 -0.61
C PRO A 66 -6.17 -17.08 0.66
N ALA A 67 -5.52 -16.95 1.83
CA ALA A 67 -6.13 -17.36 3.10
C ALA A 67 -7.22 -16.37 3.56
N HIS A 68 -7.02 -15.06 3.34
CA HIS A 68 -8.04 -14.04 3.61
C HIS A 68 -9.28 -14.27 2.74
N ALA A 69 -9.13 -14.46 1.43
CA ALA A 69 -10.24 -14.65 0.51
C ALA A 69 -11.05 -15.92 0.87
N LYS A 70 -10.38 -17.05 1.09
CA LYS A 70 -11.03 -18.30 1.47
C LYS A 70 -11.76 -18.21 2.81
N SER A 71 -11.13 -17.59 3.83
CA SER A 71 -11.75 -17.47 5.15
C SER A 71 -12.98 -16.55 5.11
N TRP A 72 -12.92 -15.42 4.44
CA TRP A 72 -14.06 -14.54 4.26
C TRP A 72 -15.19 -15.20 3.46
N ALA A 73 -14.89 -15.81 2.30
CA ALA A 73 -15.88 -16.48 1.47
C ALA A 73 -16.56 -17.65 2.20
N GLN A 74 -15.81 -18.41 3.00
CA GLN A 74 -16.38 -19.47 3.84
C GLN A 74 -17.34 -18.89 4.89
N VAL A 75 -16.88 -17.88 5.66
CA VAL A 75 -17.67 -17.32 6.75
C VAL A 75 -18.87 -16.53 6.22
N CYS A 76 -18.73 -15.82 5.12
CA CYS A 76 -19.89 -15.20 4.47
C CYS A 76 -20.97 -16.23 4.13
N ARG A 77 -20.61 -17.38 3.58
CA ARG A 77 -21.57 -18.49 3.33
C ARG A 77 -22.19 -19.04 4.61
N GLU A 78 -21.40 -19.23 5.69
CA GLU A 78 -21.90 -19.68 7.00
C GLU A 78 -22.96 -18.74 7.57
N PHE A 79 -22.84 -17.42 7.30
CA PHE A 79 -23.77 -16.38 7.74
C PHE A 79 -24.82 -16.00 6.69
N GLY A 80 -24.88 -16.70 5.56
CA GLY A 80 -25.92 -16.51 4.54
C GLY A 80 -25.66 -15.36 3.57
N PHE A 81 -24.44 -14.85 3.48
CA PHE A 81 -24.06 -13.86 2.47
C PHE A 81 -23.60 -14.54 1.18
N ASP A 82 -24.06 -14.01 0.06
CA ASP A 82 -23.63 -14.43 -1.29
C ASP A 82 -22.40 -13.59 -1.70
N VAL A 83 -21.22 -14.12 -1.41
CA VAL A 83 -19.92 -13.46 -1.62
C VAL A 83 -18.93 -14.49 -2.11
N ASP A 84 -18.25 -14.22 -3.22
CA ASP A 84 -17.17 -15.05 -3.76
C ASP A 84 -15.77 -14.51 -3.40
N GLU A 85 -14.74 -15.29 -3.71
CA GLU A 85 -13.35 -14.91 -3.42
C GLU A 85 -12.91 -13.67 -4.20
N THR A 86 -13.39 -13.48 -5.43
CA THR A 86 -13.04 -12.31 -6.26
C THR A 86 -13.55 -11.02 -5.62
N GLU A 87 -14.78 -11.07 -5.07
CA GLU A 87 -15.35 -9.93 -4.37
C GLU A 87 -14.56 -9.59 -3.10
N ILE A 88 -13.96 -10.57 -2.43
CA ILE A 88 -13.07 -10.31 -1.29
C ILE A 88 -11.82 -9.55 -1.73
N TYR A 89 -11.18 -9.95 -2.84
CA TYR A 89 -10.05 -9.20 -3.39
C TYR A 89 -10.42 -7.76 -3.80
N MET A 90 -11.61 -7.53 -4.34
CA MET A 90 -12.09 -6.20 -4.68
C MET A 90 -12.38 -5.31 -3.45
N ASN A 91 -12.66 -5.91 -2.30
CA ASN A 91 -12.94 -5.22 -1.04
C ASN A 91 -11.77 -5.25 -0.05
N GLU A 92 -10.60 -5.71 -0.48
CA GLU A 92 -9.39 -5.70 0.33
C GLU A 92 -9.01 -4.30 0.80
N GLY A 93 -8.44 -4.20 2.00
CA GLY A 93 -8.05 -2.93 2.62
C GLY A 93 -9.16 -2.27 3.46
N ARG A 94 -10.41 -2.71 3.35
CA ARG A 94 -11.49 -2.26 4.24
C ARG A 94 -11.31 -2.78 5.65
N THR A 95 -11.89 -2.05 6.61
CA THR A 95 -12.11 -2.58 7.97
C THR A 95 -13.17 -3.69 7.93
N ALA A 96 -13.20 -4.56 8.96
CA ALA A 96 -14.22 -5.61 9.07
C ALA A 96 -15.65 -5.04 9.03
N PHE A 97 -15.86 -3.87 9.69
CA PHE A 97 -17.14 -3.18 9.69
C PHE A 97 -17.55 -2.77 8.27
N THR A 98 -16.69 -2.06 7.56
CA THR A 98 -17.01 -1.54 6.22
C THR A 98 -17.13 -2.67 5.19
N THR A 99 -16.39 -3.76 5.33
CA THR A 99 -16.53 -4.96 4.50
C THR A 99 -17.91 -5.59 4.68
N LEU A 100 -18.29 -5.88 5.92
CA LEU A 100 -19.58 -6.51 6.20
C LEU A 100 -20.75 -5.59 5.85
N ASN A 101 -20.58 -4.27 6.05
CA ASN A 101 -21.62 -3.29 5.71
C ASN A 101 -21.94 -3.29 4.21
N VAL A 102 -20.94 -3.40 3.34
CA VAL A 102 -21.13 -3.52 1.89
C VAL A 102 -22.02 -4.74 1.57
N PHE A 103 -21.74 -5.88 2.17
CA PHE A 103 -22.50 -7.12 1.92
C PHE A 103 -23.91 -7.05 2.48
N THR A 104 -24.08 -6.49 3.69
CA THR A 104 -25.38 -6.32 4.35
C THR A 104 -26.27 -5.33 3.60
N GLN A 105 -25.71 -4.20 3.17
CA GLN A 105 -26.43 -3.22 2.34
C GLN A 105 -26.89 -3.82 1.02
N ARG A 106 -25.99 -4.52 0.31
CA ARG A 106 -26.31 -5.14 -0.97
C ARG A 106 -27.42 -6.18 -0.84
N GLN A 107 -27.34 -7.05 0.16
CA GLN A 107 -28.22 -8.21 0.28
C GLN A 107 -29.52 -7.92 1.03
N TYR A 108 -29.48 -7.04 2.03
CA TYR A 108 -30.60 -6.80 2.93
C TYR A 108 -31.09 -5.34 2.95
N GLY A 109 -30.42 -4.42 2.25
CA GLY A 109 -30.80 -3.00 2.17
C GLY A 109 -30.71 -2.24 3.50
N ARG A 110 -29.87 -2.72 4.43
CA ARG A 110 -29.66 -2.11 5.74
C ARG A 110 -28.19 -2.08 6.13
N ASP A 111 -27.86 -1.25 7.09
CA ASP A 111 -26.52 -1.27 7.70
C ASP A 111 -26.31 -2.52 8.56
N THR A 112 -25.06 -2.95 8.65
CA THR A 112 -24.62 -3.97 9.62
C THR A 112 -24.63 -3.40 11.04
N THR A 113 -24.74 -4.28 12.05
CA THR A 113 -24.61 -3.87 13.44
C THR A 113 -23.21 -4.21 14.00
N PRO A 114 -22.75 -3.52 15.04
CA PRO A 114 -21.49 -3.87 15.70
C PRO A 114 -21.42 -5.33 16.17
N GLU A 115 -22.53 -5.88 16.67
CA GLU A 115 -22.62 -7.26 17.13
C GLU A 115 -22.51 -8.28 15.97
N GLU A 116 -23.09 -7.94 14.81
CA GLU A 116 -22.94 -8.76 13.59
C GLU A 116 -21.48 -8.76 13.14
N VAL A 117 -20.83 -7.59 13.13
CA VAL A 117 -19.42 -7.46 12.75
C VAL A 117 -18.55 -8.28 13.68
N GLU A 118 -18.70 -8.12 14.99
CA GLU A 118 -17.92 -8.84 15.99
C GLU A 118 -18.03 -10.37 15.77
N LYS A 119 -19.26 -10.89 15.66
CA LYS A 119 -19.52 -12.30 15.48
C LYS A 119 -18.94 -12.87 14.19
N VAL A 120 -19.15 -12.18 13.07
CA VAL A 120 -18.67 -12.61 11.75
C VAL A 120 -17.14 -12.52 11.71
N TYR A 121 -16.56 -11.44 12.22
CA TYR A 121 -15.12 -11.23 12.21
C TYR A 121 -14.37 -12.19 13.14
N GLN A 122 -14.91 -12.46 14.32
CA GLN A 122 -14.36 -13.48 15.22
C GLN A 122 -14.31 -14.84 14.51
N ARG A 123 -15.42 -15.25 13.88
CA ARG A 123 -15.50 -16.51 13.12
C ARG A 123 -14.51 -16.52 11.95
N LYS A 124 -14.36 -15.38 11.25
CA LYS A 124 -13.36 -15.24 10.17
C LYS A 124 -11.94 -15.43 10.70
N CYS A 125 -11.62 -14.87 11.86
CA CYS A 125 -10.29 -15.06 12.48
C CYS A 125 -10.05 -16.53 12.87
N GLU A 126 -11.07 -17.23 13.40
CA GLU A 126 -10.97 -18.66 13.70
C GLU A 126 -10.64 -19.46 12.44
N VAL A 127 -11.41 -19.25 11.35
CA VAL A 127 -11.17 -19.93 10.07
C VAL A 127 -9.80 -19.57 9.50
N PHE A 128 -9.44 -18.29 9.51
CA PHE A 128 -8.13 -17.81 9.03
C PHE A 128 -6.97 -18.50 9.77
N ASN A 129 -7.09 -18.68 11.08
CA ASN A 129 -6.06 -19.30 11.91
C ASN A 129 -5.92 -20.83 11.66
N THR A 130 -6.82 -21.45 10.89
CA THR A 130 -6.65 -22.84 10.44
C THR A 130 -5.70 -22.97 9.25
N PHE A 131 -5.46 -21.89 8.53
CA PHE A 131 -4.50 -21.86 7.41
C PHE A 131 -3.07 -21.78 7.93
N PRO A 132 -2.10 -22.31 7.18
CA PRO A 132 -0.69 -22.09 7.50
C PRO A 132 -0.35 -20.59 7.56
N SER A 133 0.66 -20.25 8.37
CA SER A 133 1.18 -18.87 8.37
C SER A 133 1.60 -18.45 6.96
N ALA A 134 1.13 -17.30 6.53
CA ALA A 134 1.45 -16.80 5.21
C ALA A 134 2.97 -16.53 5.07
N PRO A 135 3.60 -17.01 3.99
CA PRO A 135 4.99 -16.72 3.72
C PRO A 135 5.19 -15.24 3.36
N LYS A 136 6.45 -14.80 3.33
CA LYS A 136 6.80 -13.52 2.70
C LYS A 136 6.34 -13.54 1.24
N MET A 137 5.88 -12.38 0.76
CA MET A 137 5.64 -12.21 -0.67
C MET A 137 6.97 -12.32 -1.42
N GLN A 138 6.98 -13.07 -2.52
CA GLN A 138 8.16 -13.21 -3.36
C GLN A 138 8.59 -11.84 -3.90
N GLY A 139 9.87 -11.49 -3.74
CA GLY A 139 10.44 -10.20 -4.12
C GLY A 139 10.34 -9.11 -3.04
N ALA A 140 9.54 -9.31 -1.99
CA ALA A 140 9.38 -8.28 -0.96
C ALA A 140 10.67 -8.05 -0.16
N GLN A 141 11.40 -9.12 0.20
CA GLN A 141 12.67 -8.97 0.93
C GLN A 141 13.71 -8.25 0.07
N GLU A 142 13.85 -8.65 -1.19
CA GLU A 142 14.79 -8.07 -2.15
C GLU A 142 14.54 -6.58 -2.38
N LEU A 143 13.27 -6.18 -2.47
CA LEU A 143 12.90 -4.77 -2.57
C LEU A 143 13.23 -4.01 -1.29
N LEU A 144 12.86 -4.57 -0.13
CA LEU A 144 13.11 -3.94 1.17
C LEU A 144 14.60 -3.74 1.44
N ASP A 145 15.45 -4.71 1.05
CA ASP A 145 16.92 -4.59 1.21
C ASP A 145 17.46 -3.42 0.38
N GLN A 146 16.94 -3.21 -0.83
CA GLN A 146 17.31 -2.07 -1.69
C GLN A 146 16.83 -0.75 -1.08
N ILE A 147 15.59 -0.71 -0.57
CA ILE A 147 15.00 0.49 0.07
C ILE A 147 15.76 0.86 1.36
N VAL A 148 16.23 -0.15 2.11
CA VAL A 148 17.11 0.08 3.27
C VAL A 148 18.44 0.66 2.84
N ALA A 149 19.06 0.13 1.77
CA ALA A 149 20.31 0.63 1.21
C ALA A 149 20.17 2.07 0.68
N ASP A 150 18.98 2.44 0.21
CA ASP A 150 18.65 3.81 -0.21
C ASP A 150 18.26 4.73 0.95
N HIS A 151 18.37 4.27 2.20
CA HIS A 151 18.07 5.01 3.44
C HIS A 151 16.64 5.54 3.55
N LEU A 152 15.69 4.97 2.81
CA LEU A 152 14.30 5.40 2.84
C LEU A 152 13.60 4.96 4.13
N THR A 153 12.75 5.82 4.67
CA THR A 153 11.85 5.47 5.77
C THR A 153 10.80 4.46 5.27
N ARG A 154 10.51 3.41 6.05
CA ARG A 154 9.53 2.37 5.74
C ARG A 154 8.39 2.44 6.74
N VAL A 155 7.17 2.45 6.23
CA VAL A 155 5.93 2.44 7.03
C VAL A 155 5.06 1.30 6.53
N VAL A 156 4.42 0.59 7.45
CA VAL A 156 3.37 -0.39 7.10
C VAL A 156 2.01 0.25 7.32
N VAL A 157 1.10 0.11 6.34
CA VAL A 157 -0.25 0.67 6.40
C VAL A 157 -1.25 -0.44 6.03
N THR A 158 -1.86 -1.07 7.04
CA THR A 158 -2.72 -2.25 6.85
C THR A 158 -4.13 -2.05 7.38
N GLY A 159 -5.11 -2.66 6.70
CA GLY A 159 -6.48 -2.79 7.18
C GLY A 159 -6.65 -3.84 8.29
N SER A 160 -5.61 -4.59 8.65
CA SER A 160 -5.65 -5.58 9.72
C SER A 160 -5.57 -4.92 11.09
N GLY A 161 -6.42 -5.39 12.04
CA GLY A 161 -6.37 -5.03 13.47
C GLY A 161 -5.96 -6.20 14.36
N GLN A 162 -5.29 -7.23 13.82
CA GLN A 162 -4.93 -8.41 14.60
C GLN A 162 -3.78 -8.13 15.56
N ALA A 163 -3.90 -8.57 16.82
CA ALA A 163 -2.86 -8.40 17.83
C ALA A 163 -1.49 -9.04 17.47
N SER A 164 -1.52 -10.11 16.64
CA SER A 164 -0.31 -10.79 16.14
C SER A 164 0.43 -10.05 15.03
N LEU A 165 -0.09 -8.90 14.58
CA LEU A 165 0.46 -8.13 13.46
C LEU A 165 1.93 -7.74 13.69
N LEU A 166 2.23 -7.13 14.83
CA LEU A 166 3.57 -6.69 15.19
C LEU A 166 4.55 -7.87 15.26
N GLU A 167 4.12 -8.95 15.90
CA GLU A 167 4.94 -10.18 16.00
C GLU A 167 5.23 -10.74 14.61
N ARG A 168 4.26 -10.76 13.71
CA ARG A 168 4.42 -11.27 12.35
C ARG A 168 5.43 -10.42 11.57
N ILE A 169 5.32 -9.08 11.63
CA ILE A 169 6.25 -8.17 10.95
C ILE A 169 7.65 -8.31 11.51
N THR A 170 7.83 -8.24 12.83
CA THR A 170 9.16 -8.31 13.46
C THR A 170 9.85 -9.66 13.28
N ARG A 171 9.09 -10.75 13.26
CA ARG A 171 9.61 -12.09 13.03
C ARG A 171 10.10 -12.29 11.60
N HIS A 172 9.31 -11.84 10.60
CA HIS A 172 9.61 -12.08 9.19
C HIS A 172 10.54 -11.02 8.61
N TYR A 173 10.48 -9.79 9.09
CA TYR A 173 11.28 -8.66 8.62
C TYR A 173 12.04 -8.00 9.77
N PRO A 174 12.99 -8.76 10.42
CA PRO A 174 13.72 -8.25 11.58
C PRO A 174 14.54 -7.00 11.19
N ASN A 175 14.45 -5.95 12.00
CA ASN A 175 15.16 -4.66 11.81
C ASN A 175 14.81 -3.87 10.52
N ILE A 176 13.78 -4.29 9.78
CA ILE A 176 13.34 -3.57 8.57
C ILE A 176 12.35 -2.46 8.94
N PHE A 177 11.37 -2.76 9.78
CA PHE A 177 10.32 -1.82 10.16
C PHE A 177 10.47 -1.37 11.61
N ASP A 178 10.30 -0.07 11.84
CA ASP A 178 10.12 0.50 13.18
C ASP A 178 8.66 0.26 13.62
N THR A 179 8.46 -0.29 14.80
CA THR A 179 7.12 -0.58 15.34
C THR A 179 6.25 0.67 15.52
N ASN A 180 6.89 1.84 15.70
CA ASN A 180 6.17 3.12 15.76
C ASN A 180 5.69 3.60 14.38
N ARG A 181 6.14 2.97 13.30
CA ARG A 181 5.79 3.29 11.91
C ARG A 181 4.89 2.23 11.29
N ILE A 182 3.93 1.75 12.07
CA ILE A 182 2.88 0.86 11.61
C ILE A 182 1.55 1.57 11.84
N VAL A 183 0.72 1.59 10.80
CA VAL A 183 -0.67 2.04 10.84
C VAL A 183 -1.56 0.82 10.61
N SER A 184 -2.43 0.55 11.55
CA SER A 184 -3.40 -0.56 11.53
C SER A 184 -4.84 -0.02 11.51
N SER A 185 -5.81 -0.91 11.34
CA SER A 185 -7.23 -0.52 11.45
C SER A 185 -7.62 0.00 12.84
N LEU A 186 -6.80 -0.21 13.87
CA LEU A 186 -7.02 0.29 15.23
C LEU A 186 -6.57 1.74 15.41
N ASP A 187 -5.73 2.24 14.50
CA ASP A 187 -5.18 3.60 14.55
C ASP A 187 -6.09 4.62 13.87
N VAL A 188 -6.99 4.20 12.97
CA VAL A 188 -7.77 5.07 12.08
C VAL A 188 -9.26 4.94 12.33
N LYS A 189 -10.01 6.01 12.02
CA LYS A 189 -11.47 6.00 12.03
C LYS A 189 -12.05 5.45 10.73
N HIS A 190 -11.44 5.78 9.61
CA HIS A 190 -11.87 5.37 8.29
C HIS A 190 -10.74 4.54 7.65
N GLY A 191 -11.05 3.30 7.29
CA GLY A 191 -10.14 2.44 6.52
C GLY A 191 -10.18 2.77 5.04
N LYS A 192 -9.26 2.18 4.27
CA LYS A 192 -9.24 2.26 2.81
C LYS A 192 -10.66 1.99 2.25
N PRO A 193 -11.15 2.74 1.27
CA PRO A 193 -10.45 3.66 0.38
C PRO A 193 -10.29 5.10 0.89
N ASP A 194 -10.62 5.39 2.15
CA ASP A 194 -10.35 6.70 2.73
C ASP A 194 -8.83 6.94 2.78
N PRO A 195 -8.33 8.16 2.51
CA PRO A 195 -6.91 8.47 2.57
C PRO A 195 -6.33 8.47 3.99
N GLU A 196 -7.15 8.48 5.04
CA GLU A 196 -6.72 8.60 6.44
C GLU A 196 -5.57 7.66 6.81
N PRO A 197 -5.58 6.35 6.45
CA PRO A 197 -4.46 5.45 6.80
C PRO A 197 -3.12 5.89 6.19
N TYR A 198 -3.12 6.36 4.96
CA TYR A 198 -1.89 6.81 4.29
C TYR A 198 -1.46 8.19 4.74
N LEU A 199 -2.39 9.11 5.04
CA LEU A 199 -2.08 10.41 5.66
C LEU A 199 -1.42 10.21 7.03
N MET A 200 -1.93 9.30 7.85
CA MET A 200 -1.30 8.91 9.12
C MET A 200 0.08 8.27 8.90
N GLY A 201 0.23 7.47 7.84
CA GLY A 201 1.53 6.90 7.45
C GLY A 201 2.56 7.98 7.12
N LEU A 202 2.17 9.04 6.40
CA LEU A 202 3.02 10.21 6.13
C LEU A 202 3.42 10.92 7.41
N GLU A 203 2.47 11.14 8.34
CA GLU A 203 2.74 11.74 9.65
C GLU A 203 3.77 10.93 10.44
N LYS A 204 3.59 9.60 10.52
CA LYS A 204 4.54 8.70 11.20
C LYS A 204 5.92 8.66 10.51
N ALA A 205 5.98 8.90 9.21
CA ALA A 205 7.23 9.02 8.46
C ALA A 205 7.89 10.40 8.58
N GLY A 206 7.13 11.43 8.94
CA GLY A 206 7.59 12.83 8.98
C GLY A 206 7.89 13.40 7.59
N VAL A 207 7.04 13.06 6.58
CA VAL A 207 7.23 13.46 5.18
C VAL A 207 5.94 14.01 4.59
N GLN A 208 6.09 14.74 3.48
CA GLN A 208 4.98 15.25 2.68
C GLN A 208 4.52 14.20 1.65
N PRO A 209 3.30 14.30 1.07
CA PRO A 209 2.81 13.34 0.08
C PRO A 209 3.76 13.14 -1.10
N TRP A 210 4.38 14.21 -1.62
CA TRP A 210 5.32 14.15 -2.74
C TRP A 210 6.71 13.59 -2.39
N GLU A 211 6.97 13.31 -1.12
CA GLU A 211 8.22 12.72 -0.64
C GLU A 211 8.09 11.21 -0.38
N ALA A 212 6.93 10.64 -0.72
CA ALA A 212 6.64 9.24 -0.47
C ALA A 212 6.13 8.52 -1.71
N ILE A 213 6.22 7.19 -1.69
CA ILE A 213 5.48 6.30 -2.57
C ILE A 213 4.65 5.34 -1.73
N VAL A 214 3.49 4.95 -2.27
CA VAL A 214 2.66 3.85 -1.77
C VAL A 214 2.93 2.60 -2.61
N VAL A 215 2.99 1.44 -1.98
CA VAL A 215 3.03 0.12 -2.63
C VAL A 215 1.80 -0.66 -2.21
N GLU A 216 0.95 -0.99 -3.17
CA GLU A 216 -0.38 -1.56 -2.97
C GLU A 216 -0.72 -2.66 -3.98
N ASN A 217 -1.59 -3.60 -3.59
CA ASN A 217 -2.08 -4.67 -4.46
C ASN A 217 -3.61 -4.67 -4.64
N ALA A 218 -4.32 -3.84 -3.86
CA ALA A 218 -5.78 -3.83 -3.82
C ALA A 218 -6.36 -2.53 -4.38
N PRO A 219 -7.50 -2.59 -5.11
CA PRO A 219 -8.12 -1.41 -5.71
C PRO A 219 -8.41 -0.30 -4.70
N LEU A 220 -8.97 -0.64 -3.54
CA LEU A 220 -9.30 0.34 -2.51
C LEU A 220 -8.08 0.96 -1.85
N GLY A 221 -6.99 0.19 -1.74
CA GLY A 221 -5.72 0.70 -1.25
C GLY A 221 -5.05 1.64 -2.23
N VAL A 222 -5.08 1.32 -3.53
CA VAL A 222 -4.62 2.23 -4.59
C VAL A 222 -5.41 3.54 -4.53
N ARG A 223 -6.75 3.47 -4.47
CA ARG A 223 -7.61 4.68 -4.33
C ARG A 223 -7.23 5.51 -3.11
N ALA A 224 -6.97 4.86 -1.95
CA ALA A 224 -6.58 5.56 -0.73
C ALA A 224 -5.23 6.27 -0.88
N GLY A 225 -4.23 5.63 -1.50
CA GLY A 225 -2.91 6.22 -1.77
C GLY A 225 -3.00 7.41 -2.72
N VAL A 226 -3.75 7.27 -3.80
CA VAL A 226 -4.02 8.36 -4.77
C VAL A 226 -4.79 9.51 -4.11
N ALA A 227 -5.82 9.21 -3.32
CA ALA A 227 -6.59 10.23 -2.60
C ALA A 227 -5.76 10.97 -1.53
N ALA A 228 -4.71 10.33 -0.99
CA ALA A 228 -3.74 10.97 -0.11
C ALA A 228 -2.72 11.86 -0.86
N GLY A 229 -2.80 11.93 -2.19
CA GLY A 229 -1.87 12.69 -3.02
C GLY A 229 -0.49 12.05 -3.16
N ILE A 230 -0.35 10.75 -2.92
CA ILE A 230 0.93 10.05 -2.92
C ILE A 230 1.13 9.31 -4.25
N PHE A 231 2.35 9.34 -4.79
CA PHE A 231 2.69 8.53 -5.96
C PHE A 231 2.48 7.05 -5.63
N THR A 232 1.48 6.43 -6.27
CA THR A 232 1.02 5.08 -5.92
C THR A 232 1.45 4.06 -6.97
N ILE A 233 2.19 3.06 -6.51
CA ILE A 233 2.66 1.91 -7.29
C ILE A 233 1.79 0.71 -6.93
N ALA A 234 1.11 0.17 -7.93
CA ALA A 234 0.36 -1.07 -7.79
C ALA A 234 1.21 -2.28 -8.13
N VAL A 235 1.04 -3.38 -7.40
CA VAL A 235 1.61 -4.71 -7.69
C VAL A 235 0.47 -5.71 -7.80
N ASN A 236 0.27 -6.29 -8.98
CA ASN A 236 -0.83 -7.24 -9.21
C ASN A 236 -0.43 -8.64 -8.74
N THR A 237 -0.56 -8.87 -7.44
CA THR A 237 -0.24 -10.16 -6.79
C THR A 237 -1.45 -11.07 -6.60
N GLY A 238 -2.62 -10.62 -7.03
CA GLY A 238 -3.90 -11.34 -6.93
C GLY A 238 -4.48 -11.72 -8.30
N PRO A 239 -5.70 -12.26 -8.32
CA PRO A 239 -6.37 -12.71 -9.54
C PRO A 239 -7.12 -11.59 -10.27
N LEU A 240 -7.02 -10.34 -9.82
CA LEU A 240 -7.75 -9.23 -10.41
C LEU A 240 -7.17 -8.82 -11.78
N PRO A 241 -8.00 -8.34 -12.72
CA PRO A 241 -7.50 -7.74 -13.94
C PRO A 241 -6.72 -6.46 -13.63
N GLU A 242 -5.71 -6.15 -14.43
CA GLU A 242 -4.87 -4.96 -14.26
C GLU A 242 -5.70 -3.66 -14.23
N SER A 243 -6.80 -3.61 -15.00
CA SER A 243 -7.72 -2.48 -15.01
C SER A 243 -8.30 -2.17 -13.63
N ALA A 244 -8.52 -3.16 -12.78
CA ALA A 244 -9.04 -2.94 -11.43
C ALA A 244 -8.12 -2.08 -10.55
N LEU A 245 -6.81 -2.09 -10.83
CA LEU A 245 -5.82 -1.27 -10.14
C LEU A 245 -5.55 0.05 -10.88
N LEU A 246 -5.50 0.01 -12.21
CA LEU A 246 -5.23 1.18 -13.05
C LEU A 246 -6.40 2.18 -13.02
N ASP A 247 -7.64 1.71 -13.02
CA ASP A 247 -8.84 2.55 -12.97
C ASP A 247 -8.96 3.31 -11.62
N GLU A 248 -8.26 2.83 -10.57
CA GLU A 248 -8.16 3.52 -9.28
C GLU A 248 -7.05 4.58 -9.25
N GLY A 249 -6.34 4.78 -10.36
CA GLY A 249 -5.36 5.85 -10.53
C GLY A 249 -3.92 5.46 -10.18
N ALA A 250 -3.57 4.17 -10.15
CA ALA A 250 -2.18 3.75 -9.96
C ALA A 250 -1.25 4.45 -10.96
N ASN A 251 -0.19 5.09 -10.49
CA ASN A 251 0.78 5.77 -11.33
C ASN A 251 1.66 4.78 -12.11
N LEU A 252 1.98 3.64 -11.47
CA LEU A 252 2.69 2.50 -12.08
C LEU A 252 2.03 1.19 -11.65
N LEU A 253 2.13 0.19 -12.51
CA LEU A 253 1.68 -1.17 -12.24
C LEU A 253 2.80 -2.16 -12.57
N PHE A 254 3.06 -3.06 -11.63
CA PHE A 254 3.95 -4.21 -11.83
C PHE A 254 3.16 -5.53 -11.70
N PRO A 255 3.51 -6.55 -12.49
CA PRO A 255 2.79 -7.83 -12.44
C PRO A 255 3.06 -8.64 -11.16
N SER A 256 4.05 -8.24 -10.35
CA SER A 256 4.41 -8.89 -9.08
C SER A 256 5.36 -8.01 -8.27
N MET A 257 5.50 -8.30 -6.96
CA MET A 257 6.54 -7.72 -6.12
C MET A 257 7.96 -8.05 -6.61
N GLN A 258 8.17 -9.25 -7.16
CA GLN A 258 9.45 -9.65 -7.74
C GLN A 258 9.83 -8.74 -8.93
N ALA A 259 8.91 -8.53 -9.87
CA ALA A 259 9.14 -7.63 -11.01
C ALA A 259 9.40 -6.18 -10.57
N PHE A 260 8.74 -5.73 -9.51
CA PHE A 260 8.99 -4.42 -8.92
C PHE A 260 10.40 -4.34 -8.30
N ALA A 261 10.81 -5.36 -7.53
CA ALA A 261 12.15 -5.43 -6.93
C ALA A 261 13.27 -5.43 -7.99
N GLU A 262 13.09 -6.18 -9.07
CA GLU A 262 14.03 -6.24 -10.20
C GLU A 262 14.13 -4.91 -10.96
N THR A 263 13.05 -4.13 -10.96
CA THR A 263 12.97 -2.83 -11.65
C THR A 263 13.43 -1.67 -10.78
N TRP A 264 13.51 -1.85 -9.46
CA TRP A 264 13.88 -0.77 -8.52
C TRP A 264 15.20 -0.05 -8.88
N PRO A 265 16.29 -0.73 -9.27
CA PRO A 265 17.54 -0.05 -9.65
C PRO A 265 17.41 0.93 -10.81
N GLN A 266 16.44 0.70 -11.71
CA GLN A 266 16.14 1.60 -12.82
C GLN A 266 15.21 2.71 -12.40
N LEU A 267 14.16 2.39 -11.62
CA LEU A 267 13.16 3.32 -11.13
C LEU A 267 13.78 4.37 -10.18
N ARG A 268 14.73 3.96 -9.34
CA ARG A 268 15.43 4.87 -8.40
C ARG A 268 16.13 6.04 -9.07
N ASN A 269 16.50 5.92 -10.37
CA ASN A 269 17.12 7.01 -11.12
C ASN A 269 16.14 8.18 -11.40
N PHE A 270 14.87 7.98 -11.13
CA PHE A 270 13.82 9.00 -11.21
C PHE A 270 13.47 9.60 -9.84
N PHE A 271 14.23 9.26 -8.81
CA PHE A 271 14.08 9.79 -7.47
C PHE A 271 15.30 10.65 -7.07
N ALA A 272 15.03 11.78 -6.44
CA ALA A 272 16.06 12.49 -5.68
C ALA A 272 16.15 11.81 -4.31
N LEU A 273 17.25 11.08 -4.06
CA LEU A 273 17.51 10.35 -2.83
C LEU A 273 18.60 11.02 -2.01
N THR A 274 18.53 10.90 -0.67
CA THR A 274 19.69 11.17 0.20
C THR A 274 20.67 10.00 0.09
N LYS A 275 21.96 10.30 -0.02
CA LYS A 275 23.02 9.29 0.13
C LYS A 275 23.34 9.06 1.59
#